data_20c2943b209b466bd84a4d00bd303e69
#
_entry.id   20c2943b209b466bd84a4d00bd303e69
#
_cell.length_a   1.000
_cell.length_b   1.000
_cell.length_c   1.000
_cell.angle_alpha   90.00
_cell.angle_beta   90.00
_cell.angle_gamma   90.00
#
_symmetry.space_group_name_H-M   'P 1'
#
loop_
_entity.id
_entity.type
_entity.pdbx_description
1 polymer ?
#
loop_
_entity_poly.entity_id
_entity_poly.type
_entity_poly.pdbx_seq_one_letter_code
_entity_poly.pdbx_strand_id
1 'polypeptide(L)'
;MKRLLLLMACAAAAACSADWRDTSLPPQKRAELLTAEMTLDEKIGQLTSPYGWEMYERHGDSVRLTDAFREAVQNGHIGMLWGTFRADPWTQKDLRTGLTPQLAARLANRMQRYAVQHSRLGIPLFLAEEAPHGHMAIGATTFPTAPGQASTWNPELIERMGKVIAAEIRLQGGHICYGPVLDIVRDPRWSRTEESYGEDCYLTARIGEAYVRGTGSGDLSQSRHALSTLKHFIAYGASEGGQNGGSNLLGERELRETYLPPFEAAVKAGARSVMTAYNSVDGIPCTANRRMLTDILRGEWGFDGFVVSDLLSIEGLHETHGVAGSVREAAVQALRAGVDADLKGGAFASLREAAEAGDVAEAEIDRAVERVLALKFEMGLFENPYIDEAAAAEVGCAAHSELALEA
;
A
#
# COMPACT_ATOMS: atom_id res chain seq x y z
N MET A 1 -76.40 -10.48 16.07
CA MET A 1 -75.04 -10.53 16.63
C MET A 1 -74.10 -11.14 15.59
N LYS A 2 -73.45 -10.30 14.82
CA LYS A 2 -72.44 -10.71 13.79
C LYS A 2 -71.05 -10.43 14.38
N ARG A 3 -70.27 -11.48 14.61
CA ARG A 3 -68.86 -11.38 15.05
C ARG A 3 -68.00 -11.10 13.79
N LEU A 4 -67.33 -9.95 13.78
CA LEU A 4 -66.35 -9.56 12.81
C LEU A 4 -64.99 -10.12 13.26
N LEU A 5 -64.45 -11.09 12.55
CA LEU A 5 -63.08 -11.55 12.71
C LEU A 5 -62.16 -10.62 11.93
N LEU A 6 -61.32 -9.88 12.65
CA LEU A 6 -60.22 -9.09 12.08
C LEU A 6 -59.01 -10.01 11.92
N LEU A 7 -58.71 -10.40 10.70
CA LEU A 7 -57.44 -11.07 10.36
C LEU A 7 -56.34 -9.97 10.26
N MET A 8 -55.48 -9.88 11.29
CA MET A 8 -54.20 -9.17 11.17
C MET A 8 -53.23 -10.03 10.38
N ALA A 9 -53.00 -9.67 9.12
CA ALA A 9 -51.88 -10.20 8.37
C ALA A 9 -50.61 -9.46 8.79
N CYS A 10 -49.79 -10.07 9.64
CA CYS A 10 -48.41 -9.64 9.86
C CYS A 10 -47.61 -9.93 8.59
N ALA A 11 -47.47 -8.93 7.73
CA ALA A 11 -46.44 -8.95 6.70
C ALA A 11 -45.07 -8.74 7.40
N ALA A 12 -44.37 -9.83 7.70
CA ALA A 12 -42.97 -9.78 8.01
C ALA A 12 -42.25 -9.37 6.71
N ALA A 13 -41.96 -8.07 6.59
CA ALA A 13 -40.99 -7.61 5.61
C ALA A 13 -39.64 -8.22 6.05
N ALA A 14 -39.21 -9.28 5.37
CA ALA A 14 -37.83 -9.72 5.43
C ALA A 14 -37.02 -8.52 4.89
N ALA A 15 -36.41 -7.77 5.81
CA ALA A 15 -35.39 -6.81 5.46
C ALA A 15 -34.28 -7.65 4.82
N CYS A 16 -34.18 -7.57 3.48
CA CYS A 16 -33.03 -8.14 2.76
C CYS A 16 -31.82 -7.37 3.29
N SER A 17 -31.05 -7.97 4.21
CA SER A 17 -29.80 -7.36 4.66
C SER A 17 -28.91 -7.23 3.43
N ALA A 18 -28.41 -6.03 3.19
CA ALA A 18 -27.49 -5.81 2.08
C ALA A 18 -26.30 -6.77 2.22
N ASP A 19 -25.94 -7.46 1.13
CA ASP A 19 -24.80 -8.38 1.08
C ASP A 19 -23.61 -7.65 0.43
N TRP A 20 -22.42 -7.75 1.02
CA TRP A 20 -21.19 -7.19 0.43
C TRP A 20 -20.85 -7.75 -0.95
N ARG A 21 -21.44 -8.91 -1.30
CA ARG A 21 -21.27 -9.54 -2.62
C ARG A 21 -22.11 -8.87 -3.71
N ASP A 22 -23.01 -7.99 -3.34
CA ASP A 22 -23.79 -7.20 -4.31
C ASP A 22 -22.89 -6.17 -5.00
N THR A 23 -22.54 -6.45 -6.26
CA THR A 23 -21.66 -5.61 -7.08
C THR A 23 -22.27 -4.28 -7.48
N SER A 24 -23.57 -4.06 -7.26
CA SER A 24 -24.23 -2.78 -7.48
C SER A 24 -23.95 -1.77 -6.37
N LEU A 25 -23.47 -2.22 -5.20
CA LEU A 25 -23.13 -1.37 -4.08
C LEU A 25 -21.76 -0.69 -4.29
N PRO A 26 -21.59 0.56 -3.81
CA PRO A 26 -20.29 1.23 -3.83
C PRO A 26 -19.23 0.45 -3.05
N PRO A 27 -17.93 0.50 -3.46
CA PRO A 27 -16.82 -0.16 -2.78
C PRO A 27 -16.78 0.07 -1.26
N GLN A 28 -16.97 1.30 -0.80
CA GLN A 28 -17.03 1.64 0.61
C GLN A 28 -18.15 0.89 1.33
N LYS A 29 -19.34 0.82 0.74
CA LYS A 29 -20.47 0.12 1.38
C LYS A 29 -20.24 -1.37 1.46
N ARG A 30 -19.63 -1.96 0.43
CA ARG A 30 -19.22 -3.37 0.44
C ARG A 30 -18.18 -3.64 1.52
N ALA A 31 -17.19 -2.74 1.67
CA ALA A 31 -16.18 -2.83 2.72
C ALA A 31 -16.78 -2.81 4.12
N GLU A 32 -17.69 -1.85 4.42
CA GLU A 32 -18.41 -1.81 5.71
C GLU A 32 -19.14 -3.12 6.01
N LEU A 33 -19.89 -3.64 5.02
CA LEU A 33 -20.66 -4.87 5.17
C LEU A 33 -19.76 -6.09 5.40
N LEU A 34 -18.64 -6.18 4.67
CA LEU A 34 -17.67 -7.26 4.85
C LEU A 34 -16.98 -7.17 6.21
N THR A 35 -16.55 -5.98 6.62
CA THR A 35 -15.91 -5.75 7.93
C THR A 35 -16.82 -6.17 9.09
N ALA A 36 -18.13 -5.93 8.97
CA ALA A 36 -19.11 -6.36 9.98
C ALA A 36 -19.23 -7.90 10.10
N GLU A 37 -18.85 -8.66 9.08
CA GLU A 37 -18.82 -10.15 9.12
C GLU A 37 -17.50 -10.71 9.66
N MET A 38 -16.45 -9.88 9.78
CA MET A 38 -15.10 -10.31 10.14
C MET A 38 -14.93 -10.48 11.65
N THR A 39 -14.15 -11.48 12.03
CA THR A 39 -13.61 -11.57 13.39
C THR A 39 -12.50 -10.56 13.61
N LEU A 40 -12.17 -10.25 14.87
CA LEU A 40 -11.06 -9.34 15.20
C LEU A 40 -9.73 -9.79 14.57
N ASP A 41 -9.45 -11.10 14.55
CA ASP A 41 -8.24 -11.65 13.94
C ASP A 41 -8.21 -11.44 12.43
N GLU A 42 -9.33 -11.66 11.76
CA GLU A 42 -9.43 -11.41 10.32
C GLU A 42 -9.24 -9.93 10.00
N LYS A 43 -9.79 -9.03 10.83
CA LYS A 43 -9.59 -7.58 10.72
C LYS A 43 -8.12 -7.21 10.82
N ILE A 44 -7.45 -7.65 11.88
CA ILE A 44 -6.03 -7.37 12.12
C ILE A 44 -5.16 -7.97 11.02
N GLY A 45 -5.45 -9.19 10.58
CA GLY A 45 -4.74 -9.84 9.49
C GLY A 45 -4.79 -9.04 8.18
N GLN A 46 -5.92 -8.39 7.86
CA GLN A 46 -6.04 -7.54 6.67
C GLN A 46 -5.14 -6.31 6.71
N LEU A 47 -4.68 -5.90 7.87
CA LEU A 47 -3.82 -4.73 8.07
C LEU A 47 -2.32 -5.10 8.09
N THR A 48 -1.96 -6.37 7.86
CA THR A 48 -0.57 -6.85 7.89
C THR A 48 -0.03 -7.16 6.51
N SER A 49 1.25 -6.84 6.29
CA SER A 49 1.94 -7.01 5.01
C SER A 49 3.33 -7.64 5.20
N PRO A 50 3.42 -8.97 5.41
CA PRO A 50 4.70 -9.67 5.55
C PRO A 50 5.48 -9.74 4.23
N TYR A 51 6.73 -10.22 4.30
CA TYR A 51 7.62 -10.38 3.17
C TYR A 51 7.11 -11.42 2.17
N GLY A 52 6.82 -10.98 0.95
CA GLY A 52 6.31 -11.86 -0.09
C GLY A 52 7.35 -12.81 -0.68
N TRP A 53 8.64 -12.41 -0.72
CA TRP A 53 9.73 -13.26 -1.26
C TRP A 53 10.05 -14.49 -0.40
N GLU A 54 9.57 -14.58 0.84
CA GLU A 54 9.67 -15.73 1.73
C GLU A 54 8.51 -16.72 1.54
N MET A 55 7.47 -16.32 0.82
CA MET A 55 6.22 -17.06 0.68
C MET A 55 6.22 -18.10 -0.45
N TYR A 56 7.33 -18.24 -1.17
CA TYR A 56 7.48 -19.20 -2.25
C TYR A 56 8.89 -19.79 -2.35
N GLU A 57 8.94 -20.95 -3.00
CA GLU A 57 10.17 -21.58 -3.45
C GLU A 57 10.12 -21.81 -4.96
N ARG A 58 11.24 -21.52 -5.65
CA ARG A 58 11.40 -21.82 -7.07
C ARG A 58 12.24 -23.08 -7.27
N HIS A 59 11.73 -23.99 -8.11
CA HIS A 59 12.40 -25.20 -8.54
C HIS A 59 12.43 -25.24 -10.07
N GLY A 60 13.49 -24.71 -10.69
CA GLY A 60 13.60 -24.57 -12.15
C GLY A 60 12.48 -23.69 -12.69
N ASP A 61 11.62 -24.25 -13.54
CA ASP A 61 10.46 -23.57 -14.15
C ASP A 61 9.16 -23.75 -13.36
N SER A 62 9.24 -24.22 -12.13
CA SER A 62 8.10 -24.35 -11.24
C SER A 62 8.26 -23.52 -9.97
N VAL A 63 7.12 -23.11 -9.40
CA VAL A 63 7.06 -22.40 -8.11
C VAL A 63 6.11 -23.14 -7.17
N ARG A 64 6.40 -23.11 -5.88
CA ARG A 64 5.57 -23.68 -4.83
C ARG A 64 5.31 -22.67 -3.74
N LEU A 65 4.13 -22.71 -3.14
CA LEU A 65 3.81 -21.95 -1.94
C LEU A 65 4.48 -22.61 -0.73
N THR A 66 5.11 -21.84 0.14
CA THR A 66 5.70 -22.35 1.39
C THR A 66 4.63 -22.64 2.43
N ASP A 67 5.00 -23.37 3.48
CA ASP A 67 4.11 -23.56 4.63
C ASP A 67 3.90 -22.25 5.39
N ALA A 68 4.91 -21.36 5.41
CA ALA A 68 4.77 -20.02 5.95
C ALA A 68 3.64 -19.22 5.26
N PHE A 69 3.51 -19.31 3.92
CA PHE A 69 2.39 -18.68 3.21
C PHE A 69 1.05 -19.28 3.61
N ARG A 70 0.97 -20.61 3.70
CA ARG A 70 -0.28 -21.28 4.10
C ARG A 70 -0.72 -20.88 5.50
N GLU A 71 0.22 -20.86 6.43
CA GLU A 71 0.00 -20.41 7.80
C GLU A 71 -0.43 -18.95 7.87
N ALA A 72 0.25 -18.06 7.13
CA ALA A 72 -0.09 -16.66 7.07
C ALA A 72 -1.52 -16.40 6.55
N VAL A 73 -1.99 -17.20 5.57
CA VAL A 73 -3.36 -17.09 5.05
C VAL A 73 -4.37 -17.70 6.03
N GLN A 74 -4.14 -18.92 6.51
CA GLN A 74 -5.16 -19.66 7.27
C GLN A 74 -5.31 -19.18 8.71
N ASN A 75 -4.23 -18.83 9.36
CA ASN A 75 -4.19 -18.44 10.77
C ASN A 75 -3.82 -16.96 10.97
N GLY A 76 -2.98 -16.41 10.08
CA GLY A 76 -2.62 -14.99 10.11
C GLY A 76 -3.63 -14.08 9.40
N HIS A 77 -4.54 -14.63 8.58
CA HIS A 77 -5.57 -13.90 7.83
C HIS A 77 -5.03 -12.70 7.03
N ILE A 78 -3.78 -12.79 6.54
CA ILE A 78 -3.06 -11.67 5.90
C ILE A 78 -3.87 -11.02 4.78
N GLY A 79 -3.81 -9.70 4.72
CA GLY A 79 -4.46 -8.91 3.67
C GLY A 79 -3.54 -8.52 2.53
N MET A 80 -2.23 -8.46 2.78
CA MET A 80 -1.23 -7.96 1.84
C MET A 80 0.06 -8.78 1.92
N LEU A 81 0.87 -8.69 0.84
CA LEU A 81 2.28 -9.11 0.82
C LEU A 81 3.12 -7.98 0.21
N TRP A 82 4.35 -7.82 0.68
CA TRP A 82 5.29 -6.86 0.13
C TRP A 82 6.48 -7.56 -0.54
N GLY A 83 6.85 -7.07 -1.74
CA GLY A 83 8.05 -7.48 -2.45
C GLY A 83 8.01 -8.94 -2.92
N THR A 84 6.84 -9.47 -3.26
CA THR A 84 6.68 -10.88 -3.67
C THR A 84 7.54 -11.21 -4.88
N PHE A 85 7.67 -10.28 -5.82
CA PHE A 85 8.42 -10.46 -7.07
C PHE A 85 9.80 -9.82 -7.02
N ARG A 86 10.11 -9.07 -5.96
CA ARG A 86 11.35 -8.35 -5.78
C ARG A 86 12.56 -9.28 -5.84
N ALA A 87 13.57 -8.87 -6.61
CA ALA A 87 14.81 -9.60 -6.78
C ALA A 87 16.00 -8.64 -6.76
N ASP A 88 16.72 -8.62 -5.67
CA ASP A 88 17.89 -7.77 -5.43
C ASP A 88 18.80 -8.38 -4.33
N PRO A 89 19.96 -7.76 -4.08
CA PRO A 89 20.88 -8.26 -3.03
C PRO A 89 20.27 -8.31 -1.64
N TRP A 90 19.28 -7.48 -1.33
CA TRP A 90 18.64 -7.46 -0.02
C TRP A 90 17.70 -8.67 0.17
N THR A 91 16.91 -9.01 -0.83
CA THR A 91 16.04 -10.20 -0.80
C THR A 91 16.80 -11.50 -1.05
N GLN A 92 18.06 -11.42 -1.52
CA GLN A 92 18.89 -12.55 -1.96
C GLN A 92 18.24 -13.38 -3.08
N LYS A 93 17.27 -12.80 -3.79
CA LYS A 93 16.70 -13.39 -5.00
C LYS A 93 17.52 -12.98 -6.21
N ASP A 94 17.86 -13.94 -7.03
CA ASP A 94 18.65 -13.79 -8.26
C ASP A 94 17.97 -14.48 -9.47
N LEU A 95 18.63 -14.53 -10.61
CA LEU A 95 18.09 -15.16 -11.82
C LEU A 95 17.75 -16.66 -11.65
N ARG A 96 18.26 -17.34 -10.62
CA ARG A 96 18.00 -18.75 -10.33
C ARG A 96 16.91 -18.92 -9.30
N THR A 97 16.84 -18.06 -8.30
CA THR A 97 15.97 -18.17 -7.13
C THR A 97 14.77 -17.22 -7.18
N GLY A 98 14.87 -16.12 -7.93
CA GLY A 98 13.80 -15.18 -8.16
C GLY A 98 12.88 -15.60 -9.33
N LEU A 99 11.91 -14.80 -9.66
CA LEU A 99 10.82 -15.13 -10.58
C LEU A 99 11.00 -14.44 -11.93
N THR A 100 10.93 -15.19 -13.03
CA THR A 100 10.68 -14.59 -14.35
C THR A 100 9.27 -14.02 -14.40
N PRO A 101 8.94 -13.10 -15.31
CA PRO A 101 7.58 -12.53 -15.41
C PRO A 101 6.48 -13.60 -15.45
N GLN A 102 6.68 -14.67 -16.22
CA GLN A 102 5.72 -15.78 -16.34
C GLN A 102 5.58 -16.58 -15.04
N LEU A 103 6.69 -16.79 -14.31
CA LEU A 103 6.65 -17.45 -13.01
C LEU A 103 5.99 -16.56 -11.96
N ALA A 104 6.20 -15.25 -12.01
CA ALA A 104 5.56 -14.27 -11.14
C ALA A 104 4.03 -14.30 -11.34
N ALA A 105 3.57 -14.19 -12.57
CA ALA A 105 2.15 -14.27 -12.92
C ALA A 105 1.50 -15.60 -12.44
N ARG A 106 2.20 -16.72 -12.67
CA ARG A 106 1.75 -18.03 -12.20
C ARG A 106 1.68 -18.11 -10.68
N LEU A 107 2.68 -17.57 -9.99
CA LEU A 107 2.70 -17.53 -8.53
C LEU A 107 1.58 -16.66 -7.98
N ALA A 108 1.38 -15.45 -8.53
CA ALA A 108 0.29 -14.56 -8.14
C ALA A 108 -1.06 -15.27 -8.20
N ASN A 109 -1.36 -15.92 -9.33
CA ASN A 109 -2.60 -16.68 -9.49
C ASN A 109 -2.73 -17.82 -8.47
N ARG A 110 -1.63 -18.50 -8.11
CA ARG A 110 -1.63 -19.55 -7.08
C ARG A 110 -1.88 -18.98 -5.68
N MET A 111 -1.24 -17.83 -5.35
CA MET A 111 -1.44 -17.15 -4.08
C MET A 111 -2.89 -16.69 -3.92
N GLN A 112 -3.43 -16.02 -4.93
CA GLN A 112 -4.83 -15.57 -4.94
C GLN A 112 -5.80 -16.73 -4.79
N ARG A 113 -5.60 -17.80 -5.58
CA ARG A 113 -6.46 -18.99 -5.49
C ARG A 113 -6.43 -19.60 -4.11
N TYR A 114 -5.24 -19.71 -3.51
CA TYR A 114 -5.11 -20.26 -2.17
C TYR A 114 -5.79 -19.36 -1.13
N ALA A 115 -5.56 -18.05 -1.16
CA ALA A 115 -6.16 -17.09 -0.24
C ALA A 115 -7.70 -17.15 -0.31
N VAL A 116 -8.27 -17.12 -1.51
CA VAL A 116 -9.73 -17.16 -1.70
C VAL A 116 -10.32 -18.49 -1.26
N GLN A 117 -9.64 -19.63 -1.49
CA GLN A 117 -10.18 -20.95 -1.20
C GLN A 117 -9.96 -21.42 0.24
N HIS A 118 -8.98 -20.88 0.96
CA HIS A 118 -8.56 -21.35 2.28
C HIS A 118 -8.73 -20.32 3.39
N SER A 119 -9.40 -19.20 3.12
CA SER A 119 -9.89 -18.26 4.13
C SER A 119 -11.41 -18.28 4.20
N ARG A 120 -11.97 -17.99 5.36
CA ARG A 120 -13.43 -18.09 5.63
C ARG A 120 -14.26 -17.18 4.73
N LEU A 121 -13.78 -15.94 4.49
CA LEU A 121 -14.49 -14.92 3.72
C LEU A 121 -13.99 -14.82 2.26
N GLY A 122 -12.96 -15.57 1.88
CA GLY A 122 -12.44 -15.57 0.52
C GLY A 122 -11.83 -14.23 0.09
N ILE A 123 -11.24 -13.48 1.01
CA ILE A 123 -10.69 -12.16 0.74
C ILE A 123 -9.39 -12.28 -0.07
N PRO A 124 -9.30 -11.64 -1.26
CA PRO A 124 -8.08 -11.65 -2.08
C PRO A 124 -6.96 -10.80 -1.45
N LEU A 125 -5.70 -11.12 -1.82
CA LEU A 125 -4.53 -10.43 -1.33
C LEU A 125 -4.22 -9.17 -2.16
N PHE A 126 -3.70 -8.12 -1.51
CA PHE A 126 -2.89 -7.13 -2.19
C PHE A 126 -1.44 -7.60 -2.29
N LEU A 127 -0.82 -7.42 -3.46
CA LEU A 127 0.61 -7.63 -3.68
C LEU A 127 1.23 -6.26 -3.96
N ALA A 128 2.06 -5.78 -3.02
CA ALA A 128 2.72 -4.49 -3.09
C ALA A 128 4.18 -4.67 -3.49
N GLU A 129 4.66 -3.82 -4.41
CA GLU A 129 5.99 -3.96 -5.01
C GLU A 129 6.74 -2.63 -5.04
N GLU A 130 8.06 -2.69 -4.90
CA GLU A 130 8.93 -1.51 -5.07
C GLU A 130 8.99 -1.10 -6.53
N ALA A 131 8.74 0.18 -6.80
CA ALA A 131 8.65 0.67 -8.16
C ALA A 131 9.03 2.15 -8.38
N PRO A 132 10.04 2.70 -7.71
CA PRO A 132 10.39 4.12 -7.86
C PRO A 132 10.92 4.48 -9.26
N HIS A 133 11.54 3.51 -9.95
CA HIS A 133 12.13 3.68 -11.28
C HIS A 133 12.02 2.40 -12.13
N GLY A 134 10.88 1.74 -12.07
CA GLY A 134 10.59 0.44 -12.66
C GLY A 134 10.25 -0.57 -11.57
N HIS A 135 9.54 -1.63 -11.94
CA HIS A 135 9.25 -2.73 -11.03
C HIS A 135 10.55 -3.47 -10.67
N MET A 136 10.90 -3.54 -9.39
CA MET A 136 12.16 -4.17 -8.93
C MET A 136 12.11 -5.70 -9.01
N ALA A 137 11.72 -6.23 -10.17
CA ALA A 137 11.59 -7.66 -10.45
C ALA A 137 12.37 -8.07 -11.69
N ILE A 138 12.74 -9.34 -11.77
CA ILE A 138 13.46 -9.88 -12.92
C ILE A 138 12.68 -9.70 -14.20
N GLY A 139 13.35 -9.15 -15.23
CA GLY A 139 12.79 -8.96 -16.57
C GLY A 139 11.95 -7.70 -16.74
N ALA A 140 11.62 -6.98 -15.66
CA ALA A 140 10.95 -5.70 -15.75
C ALA A 140 11.86 -4.60 -16.27
N THR A 141 11.26 -3.57 -16.87
CA THR A 141 11.99 -2.42 -17.43
C THR A 141 12.54 -1.56 -16.30
N THR A 142 13.85 -1.28 -16.35
CA THR A 142 14.52 -0.35 -15.43
C THR A 142 14.63 1.01 -16.10
N PHE A 143 14.07 2.04 -15.47
CA PHE A 143 14.20 3.43 -15.84
C PHE A 143 15.33 4.12 -15.05
N PRO A 144 15.76 5.34 -15.44
CA PRO A 144 16.69 6.11 -14.64
C PRO A 144 16.21 6.29 -13.19
N THR A 145 17.15 6.38 -12.24
CA THR A 145 16.83 6.76 -10.85
C THR A 145 16.24 8.16 -10.79
N ALA A 146 15.65 8.53 -9.67
CA ALA A 146 14.90 9.77 -9.53
C ALA A 146 15.68 11.04 -9.92
N PRO A 147 16.99 11.21 -9.61
CA PRO A 147 17.77 12.35 -10.12
C PRO A 147 17.86 12.40 -11.65
N GLY A 148 17.97 11.24 -12.30
CA GLY A 148 17.94 11.15 -13.78
C GLY A 148 16.59 11.57 -14.33
N GLN A 149 15.51 11.04 -13.75
CA GLN A 149 14.14 11.41 -14.11
C GLN A 149 13.90 12.92 -13.95
N ALA A 150 14.32 13.51 -12.82
CA ALA A 150 14.20 14.94 -12.55
C ALA A 150 14.98 15.80 -13.55
N SER A 151 16.17 15.32 -13.95
CA SER A 151 17.03 16.03 -14.91
C SER A 151 16.43 16.15 -16.31
N THR A 152 15.40 15.39 -16.62
CA THR A 152 14.67 15.51 -17.91
C THR A 152 13.80 16.75 -17.98
N TRP A 153 13.33 17.29 -16.85
CA TRP A 153 12.33 18.38 -16.75
C TRP A 153 11.07 18.09 -17.59
N ASN A 154 10.75 16.83 -17.81
CA ASN A 154 9.70 16.38 -18.72
C ASN A 154 8.64 15.52 -18.02
N PRO A 155 7.61 16.13 -17.41
CA PRO A 155 6.53 15.39 -16.75
C PRO A 155 5.77 14.42 -17.67
N GLU A 156 5.63 14.74 -18.97
CA GLU A 156 4.97 13.86 -19.95
C GLU A 156 5.73 12.55 -20.14
N LEU A 157 7.06 12.60 -20.13
CA LEU A 157 7.91 11.41 -20.16
C LEU A 157 7.70 10.57 -18.90
N ILE A 158 7.67 11.20 -17.71
CA ILE A 158 7.43 10.51 -16.44
C ILE A 158 6.04 9.87 -16.40
N GLU A 159 5.03 10.51 -16.95
CA GLU A 159 3.69 9.91 -17.07
C GLU A 159 3.71 8.65 -17.95
N ARG A 160 4.43 8.68 -19.07
CA ARG A 160 4.62 7.50 -19.94
C ARG A 160 5.36 6.37 -19.21
N MET A 161 6.39 6.71 -18.45
CA MET A 161 7.11 5.75 -17.59
C MET A 161 6.18 5.13 -16.55
N GLY A 162 5.38 5.94 -15.86
CA GLY A 162 4.39 5.47 -14.88
C GLY A 162 3.41 4.45 -15.48
N LYS A 163 2.95 4.66 -16.72
CA LYS A 163 2.08 3.72 -17.45
C LYS A 163 2.74 2.36 -17.67
N VAL A 164 4.02 2.37 -18.05
CA VAL A 164 4.78 1.12 -18.23
C VAL A 164 5.01 0.42 -16.89
N ILE A 165 5.40 1.17 -15.87
CA ILE A 165 5.64 0.63 -14.51
C ILE A 165 4.38 -0.08 -13.98
N ALA A 166 3.24 0.59 -14.02
CA ALA A 166 1.97 0.02 -13.58
C ALA A 166 1.58 -1.21 -14.40
N ALA A 167 1.70 -1.13 -15.72
CA ALA A 167 1.39 -2.26 -16.60
C ALA A 167 2.25 -3.48 -16.29
N GLU A 168 3.56 -3.32 -16.10
CA GLU A 168 4.47 -4.43 -15.79
C GLU A 168 4.22 -5.05 -14.42
N ILE A 169 3.87 -4.24 -13.41
CA ILE A 169 3.46 -4.74 -12.10
C ILE A 169 2.17 -5.56 -12.23
N ARG A 170 1.16 -5.01 -12.91
CA ARG A 170 -0.15 -5.68 -13.09
C ARG A 170 -0.04 -6.96 -13.90
N LEU A 171 0.80 -6.98 -14.93
CA LEU A 171 1.08 -8.17 -15.76
C LEU A 171 1.71 -9.31 -14.96
N GLN A 172 2.40 -9.01 -13.88
CA GLN A 172 2.98 -9.99 -12.98
C GLN A 172 2.08 -10.32 -11.79
N GLY A 173 0.94 -9.62 -11.63
CA GLY A 173 -0.05 -9.84 -10.58
C GLY A 173 0.11 -8.95 -9.36
N GLY A 174 1.00 -7.94 -9.40
CA GLY A 174 1.08 -6.89 -8.38
C GLY A 174 -0.09 -5.91 -8.47
N HIS A 175 -0.35 -5.17 -7.42
CA HIS A 175 -1.47 -4.25 -7.31
C HIS A 175 -1.05 -2.85 -6.90
N ILE A 176 -0.01 -2.75 -6.09
CA ILE A 176 0.45 -1.53 -5.44
C ILE A 176 1.89 -1.26 -5.86
N CYS A 177 2.15 -0.02 -6.30
CA CYS A 177 3.47 0.53 -6.57
C CYS A 177 3.95 1.32 -5.36
N TYR A 178 5.04 0.93 -4.71
CA TYR A 178 5.72 1.78 -3.73
C TYR A 178 6.57 2.81 -4.46
N GLY A 179 5.96 3.95 -4.71
CA GLY A 179 6.39 5.11 -5.46
C GLY A 179 5.22 6.01 -5.85
N PRO A 180 5.49 7.26 -6.17
CA PRO A 180 6.79 7.95 -6.29
C PRO A 180 7.41 8.30 -4.93
N VAL A 181 8.75 8.52 -4.91
CA VAL A 181 9.46 9.07 -3.76
C VAL A 181 9.42 10.59 -3.85
N LEU A 182 8.74 11.23 -2.89
CA LEU A 182 8.48 12.67 -2.89
C LEU A 182 9.31 13.44 -1.85
N ASP A 183 10.33 12.80 -1.31
CA ASP A 183 11.22 13.39 -0.34
C ASP A 183 12.01 14.55 -0.96
N ILE A 184 11.98 15.70 -0.29
CA ILE A 184 12.81 16.85 -0.64
C ILE A 184 14.15 16.73 0.08
N VAL A 185 15.25 16.65 -0.69
CA VAL A 185 16.60 16.52 -0.14
C VAL A 185 17.19 17.88 0.13
N ARG A 186 17.51 18.14 1.41
CA ARG A 186 18.21 19.36 1.84
C ARG A 186 19.67 19.09 2.20
N ASP A 187 19.98 17.88 2.63
CA ASP A 187 21.32 17.46 2.94
C ASP A 187 21.75 16.30 2.03
N PRO A 188 22.73 16.51 1.11
CA PRO A 188 23.15 15.48 0.17
C PRO A 188 23.88 14.30 0.85
N ARG A 189 24.20 14.38 2.14
CA ARG A 189 24.74 13.26 2.92
C ARG A 189 23.68 12.23 3.29
N TRP A 190 22.40 12.55 3.14
CA TRP A 190 21.33 11.60 3.39
C TRP A 190 21.47 10.39 2.47
N SER A 191 21.46 9.18 3.05
CA SER A 191 21.79 7.93 2.36
C SER A 191 20.81 7.56 1.23
N ARG A 192 19.61 8.15 1.20
CA ARG A 192 18.56 7.89 0.21
C ARG A 192 18.39 9.03 -0.81
N THR A 193 19.37 9.90 -0.93
CA THR A 193 19.37 11.02 -1.89
C THR A 193 19.08 10.56 -3.32
N GLU A 194 19.58 9.39 -3.73
CA GLU A 194 19.38 8.84 -5.08
C GLU A 194 17.92 8.46 -5.38
N GLU A 195 17.09 8.27 -4.36
CA GLU A 195 15.67 7.96 -4.54
C GLU A 195 14.82 9.21 -4.80
N SER A 196 15.37 10.40 -4.56
CA SER A 196 14.67 11.69 -4.56
C SER A 196 14.81 12.44 -5.89
N TYR A 197 13.78 13.19 -6.26
CA TYR A 197 13.81 14.11 -7.40
C TYR A 197 14.63 15.38 -7.15
N GLY A 198 15.22 15.56 -5.95
CA GLY A 198 16.12 16.65 -5.60
C GLY A 198 15.56 17.61 -4.54
N GLU A 199 16.01 18.86 -4.60
CA GLU A 199 15.70 19.88 -3.58
C GLU A 199 14.53 20.81 -3.94
N ASP A 200 14.11 20.83 -5.22
CA ASP A 200 13.06 21.71 -5.71
C ASP A 200 11.67 21.08 -5.50
N CYS A 201 10.86 21.70 -4.62
CA CYS A 201 9.54 21.18 -4.27
C CYS A 201 8.54 21.28 -5.43
N TYR A 202 8.67 22.28 -6.33
CA TYR A 202 7.79 22.41 -7.47
C TYR A 202 8.06 21.33 -8.53
N LEU A 203 9.33 21.12 -8.87
CA LEU A 203 9.72 20.05 -9.79
C LEU A 203 9.29 18.68 -9.26
N THR A 204 9.57 18.41 -7.97
CA THR A 204 9.16 17.15 -7.33
C THR A 204 7.64 16.98 -7.36
N ALA A 205 6.88 18.05 -7.14
CA ALA A 205 5.42 18.01 -7.24
C ALA A 205 4.95 17.66 -8.66
N ARG A 206 5.52 18.28 -9.71
CA ARG A 206 5.14 18.04 -11.11
C ARG A 206 5.49 16.64 -11.57
N ILE A 207 6.66 16.13 -11.19
CA ILE A 207 7.10 14.78 -11.52
C ILE A 207 6.27 13.73 -10.75
N GLY A 208 6.05 13.93 -9.44
CA GLY A 208 5.23 13.04 -8.64
C GLY A 208 3.79 12.95 -9.14
N GLU A 209 3.18 14.09 -9.49
CA GLU A 209 1.85 14.15 -10.12
C GLU A 209 1.80 13.37 -11.44
N ALA A 210 2.82 13.54 -12.30
CA ALA A 210 2.90 12.83 -13.58
C ALA A 210 3.05 11.31 -13.38
N TYR A 211 3.87 10.89 -12.41
CA TYR A 211 4.00 9.48 -12.06
C TYR A 211 2.66 8.88 -11.62
N VAL A 212 1.93 9.56 -10.70
CA VAL A 212 0.62 9.10 -10.21
C VAL A 212 -0.42 9.02 -11.33
N ARG A 213 -0.46 10.03 -12.23
CA ARG A 213 -1.33 9.94 -13.41
C ARG A 213 -0.95 8.78 -14.32
N GLY A 214 0.35 8.57 -14.52
CA GLY A 214 0.86 7.47 -15.32
C GLY A 214 0.46 6.10 -14.77
N THR A 215 0.58 5.87 -13.47
CA THR A 215 0.16 4.60 -12.87
C THR A 215 -1.35 4.38 -12.92
N GLY A 216 -2.14 5.42 -13.19
CA GLY A 216 -3.59 5.34 -13.23
C GLY A 216 -4.26 5.21 -11.87
N SER A 217 -3.56 5.60 -10.79
CA SER A 217 -4.02 5.44 -9.40
C SER A 217 -5.36 6.14 -9.11
N GLY A 218 -5.76 7.10 -9.92
CA GLY A 218 -7.07 7.78 -9.82
C GLY A 218 -8.25 6.98 -10.42
N ASP A 219 -7.99 5.89 -11.16
CA ASP A 219 -9.01 4.98 -11.71
C ASP A 219 -8.50 3.53 -11.64
N LEU A 220 -8.74 2.87 -10.54
CA LEU A 220 -8.25 1.52 -10.27
C LEU A 220 -9.08 0.41 -10.95
N SER A 221 -10.15 0.76 -11.66
CA SER A 221 -11.00 -0.20 -12.37
C SER A 221 -10.32 -0.81 -13.61
N GLN A 222 -9.26 -0.18 -14.12
CA GLN A 222 -8.54 -0.62 -15.31
C GLN A 222 -7.49 -1.69 -14.98
N SER A 223 -7.43 -2.75 -15.76
CA SER A 223 -6.56 -3.92 -15.52
C SER A 223 -5.06 -3.63 -15.54
N ARG A 224 -4.64 -2.52 -16.16
CA ARG A 224 -3.23 -2.08 -16.25
C ARG A 224 -2.89 -0.97 -15.26
N HIS A 225 -3.86 -0.46 -14.50
CA HIS A 225 -3.63 0.57 -13.51
C HIS A 225 -3.22 -0.05 -12.17
N ALA A 226 -2.33 0.62 -11.46
CA ALA A 226 -1.84 0.22 -10.16
C ALA A 226 -1.93 1.38 -9.16
N LEU A 227 -2.10 1.02 -7.90
CA LEU A 227 -2.22 1.96 -6.82
C LEU A 227 -0.83 2.51 -6.45
N SER A 228 -0.63 3.83 -6.58
CA SER A 228 0.60 4.51 -6.14
C SER A 228 0.59 4.72 -4.63
N THR A 229 1.74 4.47 -4.01
CA THR A 229 2.02 4.79 -2.60
C THR A 229 3.04 5.91 -2.52
N LEU A 230 2.58 7.09 -2.11
CA LEU A 230 3.45 8.25 -1.95
C LEU A 230 4.39 8.05 -0.76
N LYS A 231 5.68 8.26 -0.94
CA LYS A 231 6.65 8.04 0.13
C LYS A 231 7.77 9.09 0.14
N HIS A 232 8.35 9.40 1.29
CA HIS A 232 7.94 8.97 2.63
C HIS A 232 7.33 10.15 3.37
N PHE A 233 6.16 10.01 3.89
CA PHE A 233 5.42 11.12 4.49
C PHE A 233 5.78 11.28 5.96
N ILE A 234 6.59 12.30 6.37
CA ILE A 234 6.95 13.52 5.62
C ILE A 234 8.31 14.05 6.04
N ALA A 235 8.94 14.83 5.14
CA ALA A 235 10.19 15.53 5.40
C ALA A 235 11.40 14.63 5.73
N TYR A 236 11.43 13.43 5.20
CA TYR A 236 12.46 12.42 5.50
C TYR A 236 13.84 12.84 5.00
N GLY A 237 13.94 13.49 3.84
CA GLY A 237 15.19 14.01 3.29
C GLY A 237 15.71 15.30 3.98
N ALA A 238 15.03 15.79 5.03
CA ALA A 238 15.41 16.97 5.81
C ALA A 238 16.08 16.61 7.14
N SER A 239 16.38 15.33 7.38
CA SER A 239 16.98 14.89 8.65
C SER A 239 18.29 15.60 8.94
N GLU A 240 18.48 16.00 10.18
CA GLU A 240 19.67 16.73 10.62
C GLU A 240 20.96 15.94 10.37
N GLY A 241 21.94 16.58 9.75
CA GLY A 241 23.21 15.97 9.41
C GLY A 241 23.11 14.84 8.38
N GLY A 242 21.99 14.70 7.67
CA GLY A 242 21.74 13.64 6.70
C GLY A 242 21.54 12.27 7.34
N GLN A 243 21.27 12.20 8.64
CA GLN A 243 21.06 10.93 9.34
C GLN A 243 19.73 10.30 8.94
N ASN A 244 19.79 9.07 8.44
CA ASN A 244 18.61 8.34 8.02
C ASN A 244 17.70 8.04 9.23
N GLY A 245 16.44 8.49 9.17
CA GLY A 245 15.49 8.38 10.28
C GLY A 245 15.71 9.35 11.43
N GLY A 246 16.68 10.28 11.31
CA GLY A 246 16.94 11.30 12.31
C GLY A 246 15.82 12.33 12.41
N SER A 247 15.81 13.10 13.50
CA SER A 247 14.84 14.18 13.69
C SER A 247 15.07 15.35 12.74
N ASN A 248 14.04 16.17 12.54
CA ASN A 248 14.16 17.50 11.97
C ASN A 248 13.33 18.52 12.78
N LEU A 249 13.80 19.75 12.79
CA LEU A 249 13.20 20.87 13.51
C LEU A 249 12.58 21.84 12.49
N LEU A 250 11.41 21.47 11.98
CA LEU A 250 10.71 22.21 10.93
C LEU A 250 9.47 22.89 11.47
N GLY A 251 9.41 24.22 11.29
CA GLY A 251 8.21 24.97 11.60
C GLY A 251 7.10 24.76 10.55
N GLU A 252 5.87 25.09 10.94
CA GLU A 252 4.66 24.95 10.08
C GLU A 252 4.82 25.64 8.71
N ARG A 253 5.44 26.83 8.65
CA ARG A 253 5.64 27.52 7.39
C ARG A 253 6.51 26.72 6.43
N GLU A 254 7.64 26.23 6.87
CA GLU A 254 8.57 25.48 6.03
C GLU A 254 7.96 24.14 5.58
N LEU A 255 7.22 23.46 6.45
CA LEU A 255 6.47 22.27 6.08
C LEU A 255 5.50 22.55 4.93
N ARG A 256 4.73 23.65 5.02
CA ARG A 256 3.70 24.00 4.02
C ARG A 256 4.29 24.59 2.73
N GLU A 257 5.44 25.20 2.77
CA GLU A 257 6.07 25.79 1.60
C GLU A 257 6.98 24.81 0.85
N THR A 258 7.52 23.79 1.53
CA THR A 258 8.56 22.93 0.96
C THR A 258 8.17 21.44 0.91
N TYR A 259 7.72 20.85 2.03
CA TYR A 259 7.61 19.39 2.13
C TYR A 259 6.21 18.86 1.85
N LEU A 260 5.16 19.61 2.18
CA LEU A 260 3.77 19.20 1.92
C LEU A 260 3.34 19.33 0.45
N PRO A 261 3.76 20.34 -0.34
CA PRO A 261 3.23 20.55 -1.68
C PRO A 261 3.39 19.36 -2.66
N PRO A 262 4.51 18.60 -2.69
CA PRO A 262 4.63 17.43 -3.55
C PRO A 262 3.58 16.35 -3.24
N PHE A 263 3.34 16.10 -1.96
CA PHE A 263 2.34 15.11 -1.54
C PHE A 263 0.92 15.58 -1.82
N GLU A 264 0.60 16.85 -1.56
CA GLU A 264 -0.70 17.43 -1.88
C GLU A 264 -1.01 17.33 -3.38
N ALA A 265 -0.05 17.66 -4.24
CA ALA A 265 -0.20 17.57 -5.69
C ALA A 265 -0.46 16.12 -6.13
N ALA A 266 0.28 15.16 -5.58
CA ALA A 266 0.13 13.75 -5.88
C ALA A 266 -1.19 13.15 -5.36
N VAL A 267 -1.67 13.58 -4.18
CA VAL A 267 -3.01 13.22 -3.66
C VAL A 267 -4.09 13.75 -4.60
N LYS A 268 -3.99 15.02 -5.03
CA LYS A 268 -4.93 15.61 -6.00
C LYS A 268 -4.87 14.95 -7.38
N ALA A 269 -3.75 14.35 -7.74
CA ALA A 269 -3.60 13.55 -8.97
C ALA A 269 -4.23 12.15 -8.87
N GLY A 270 -4.72 11.75 -7.69
CA GLY A 270 -5.45 10.51 -7.47
C GLY A 270 -4.65 9.41 -6.76
N ALA A 271 -3.55 9.72 -6.09
CA ALA A 271 -2.87 8.73 -5.25
C ALA A 271 -3.78 8.22 -4.13
N ARG A 272 -3.76 6.91 -3.88
CA ARG A 272 -4.68 6.24 -2.95
C ARG A 272 -3.94 5.49 -1.83
N SER A 273 -2.61 5.61 -1.75
CA SER A 273 -1.80 5.11 -0.63
C SER A 273 -0.68 6.08 -0.30
N VAL A 274 -0.34 6.14 0.99
CA VAL A 274 0.75 6.95 1.54
C VAL A 274 1.55 6.09 2.51
N MET A 275 2.88 6.16 2.44
CA MET A 275 3.78 5.48 3.39
C MET A 275 4.38 6.51 4.35
N THR A 276 4.35 6.22 5.66
CA THR A 276 4.95 7.08 6.68
C THR A 276 6.48 7.08 6.59
N ALA A 277 7.11 8.14 7.09
CA ALA A 277 8.57 8.24 7.15
C ALA A 277 9.13 7.80 8.50
N TYR A 278 10.42 7.44 8.53
CA TYR A 278 11.11 6.99 9.75
C TYR A 278 11.47 8.12 10.72
N ASN A 279 11.59 9.35 10.24
CA ASN A 279 12.02 10.50 11.04
C ASN A 279 10.91 11.04 11.95
N SER A 280 11.30 11.95 12.83
CA SER A 280 10.37 12.82 13.55
C SER A 280 10.40 14.24 13.00
N VAL A 281 9.28 14.94 13.08
CA VAL A 281 9.14 16.36 12.79
C VAL A 281 8.79 17.08 14.08
N ASP A 282 9.65 18.03 14.49
CA ASP A 282 9.49 18.80 15.72
C ASP A 282 9.20 17.90 16.95
N GLY A 283 9.98 16.81 17.06
CA GLY A 283 9.90 15.84 18.15
C GLY A 283 8.77 14.80 18.04
N ILE A 284 7.90 14.85 17.03
CA ILE A 284 6.81 13.90 16.83
C ILE A 284 7.17 12.94 15.69
N PRO A 285 7.34 11.62 15.94
CA PRO A 285 7.58 10.63 14.89
C PRO A 285 6.49 10.65 13.83
N CYS A 286 6.86 10.61 12.55
CA CYS A 286 5.89 10.68 11.44
C CYS A 286 4.81 9.59 11.51
N THR A 287 5.18 8.37 11.94
CA THR A 287 4.26 7.24 12.11
C THR A 287 3.24 7.43 13.26
N ALA A 288 3.52 8.34 14.22
CA ALA A 288 2.60 8.71 15.30
C ALA A 288 2.03 10.13 15.16
N ASN A 289 2.28 10.80 14.03
CA ASN A 289 1.91 12.20 13.84
C ASN A 289 0.47 12.36 13.32
N ARG A 290 -0.50 12.38 14.24
CA ARG A 290 -1.91 12.58 13.92
C ARG A 290 -2.16 13.84 13.10
N ARG A 291 -1.45 14.96 13.41
CA ARG A 291 -1.62 16.21 12.66
C ARG A 291 -1.34 16.01 11.17
N MET A 292 -0.25 15.29 10.84
CA MET A 292 0.11 15.04 9.44
C MET A 292 -0.80 14.02 8.79
N LEU A 293 -1.01 12.86 9.43
CA LEU A 293 -1.72 11.73 8.84
C LEU A 293 -3.25 11.88 8.83
N THR A 294 -3.81 12.57 9.81
CA THR A 294 -5.26 12.73 9.92
C THR A 294 -5.70 14.15 9.57
N ASP A 295 -5.17 15.16 10.26
CA ASP A 295 -5.74 16.50 10.15
C ASP A 295 -5.39 17.14 8.79
N ILE A 296 -4.14 17.03 8.32
CA ILE A 296 -3.72 17.56 7.01
C ILE A 296 -4.08 16.60 5.89
N LEU A 297 -3.52 15.37 5.90
CA LEU A 297 -3.67 14.43 4.78
C LEU A 297 -5.15 14.11 4.50
N ARG A 298 -5.91 13.73 5.54
CA ARG A 298 -7.32 13.37 5.37
C ARG A 298 -8.26 14.56 5.50
N GLY A 299 -8.04 15.43 6.51
CA GLY A 299 -8.94 16.55 6.81
C GLY A 299 -8.84 17.69 5.81
N GLU A 300 -7.62 18.18 5.50
CA GLU A 300 -7.43 19.32 4.60
C GLU A 300 -7.46 18.89 3.13
N TRP A 301 -6.80 17.76 2.77
CA TRP A 301 -6.67 17.32 1.36
C TRP A 301 -7.74 16.34 0.91
N GLY A 302 -8.55 15.79 1.83
CA GLY A 302 -9.60 14.84 1.51
C GLY A 302 -9.11 13.46 1.08
N PHE A 303 -7.92 13.05 1.50
CA PHE A 303 -7.36 11.74 1.18
C PHE A 303 -8.22 10.61 1.75
N ASP A 304 -8.75 9.75 0.90
CA ASP A 304 -9.66 8.65 1.21
C ASP A 304 -9.03 7.25 1.04
N GLY A 305 -7.75 7.18 0.69
CA GLY A 305 -6.99 5.95 0.61
C GLY A 305 -6.50 5.42 1.96
N PHE A 306 -5.57 4.46 1.95
CA PHE A 306 -4.95 3.93 3.17
C PHE A 306 -3.53 4.44 3.39
N VAL A 307 -3.10 4.48 4.64
CA VAL A 307 -1.74 4.79 5.07
C VAL A 307 -1.06 3.51 5.51
N VAL A 308 0.09 3.18 4.91
CA VAL A 308 0.95 2.08 5.33
C VAL A 308 2.14 2.64 6.12
N SER A 309 2.59 1.94 7.16
CA SER A 309 3.84 2.25 7.83
C SER A 309 5.03 1.99 6.90
N ASP A 310 6.17 2.65 7.09
CA ASP A 310 7.43 2.12 6.56
C ASP A 310 7.86 0.88 7.37
N LEU A 311 8.79 0.12 6.85
CA LEU A 311 9.24 -1.15 7.44
C LEU A 311 9.67 -0.98 8.90
N LEU A 312 8.97 -1.65 9.83
CA LEU A 312 9.23 -1.59 11.27
C LEU A 312 9.12 -0.17 11.88
N SER A 313 8.51 0.80 11.18
CA SER A 313 8.42 2.16 11.71
C SER A 313 7.42 2.30 12.87
N ILE A 314 6.50 1.35 13.01
CA ILE A 314 5.61 1.29 14.18
C ILE A 314 6.39 0.80 15.40
N GLU A 315 7.14 -0.31 15.28
CA GLU A 315 8.05 -0.78 16.33
C GLU A 315 9.06 0.31 16.72
N GLY A 316 9.50 1.09 15.73
CA GLY A 316 10.42 2.23 15.92
C GLY A 316 9.90 3.29 16.88
N LEU A 317 8.59 3.44 17.11
CA LEU A 317 8.04 4.33 18.12
C LEU A 317 8.46 3.93 19.54
N HIS A 318 8.60 2.62 19.78
CA HIS A 318 9.12 2.08 21.04
C HIS A 318 10.65 1.99 21.02
N GLU A 319 11.22 1.37 20.02
CA GLU A 319 12.63 0.95 20.00
C GLU A 319 13.60 2.10 19.67
N THR A 320 13.21 2.99 18.75
CA THR A 320 14.07 4.04 18.21
C THR A 320 13.73 5.42 18.78
N HIS A 321 12.46 5.80 18.73
CA HIS A 321 12.01 7.11 19.18
C HIS A 321 11.73 7.19 20.70
N GLY A 322 11.48 6.06 21.36
CA GLY A 322 11.20 5.98 22.79
C GLY A 322 9.92 6.73 23.23
N VAL A 323 8.96 6.93 22.32
CA VAL A 323 7.70 7.64 22.60
C VAL A 323 6.56 6.70 23.03
N ALA A 324 6.78 5.39 22.93
CA ALA A 324 5.87 4.36 23.39
C ALA A 324 6.57 3.43 24.39
N GLY A 325 5.89 3.02 25.45
CA GLY A 325 6.43 2.14 26.50
C GLY A 325 6.48 0.66 26.08
N SER A 326 5.82 0.29 24.99
CA SER A 326 5.81 -1.06 24.41
C SER A 326 5.41 -1.03 22.93
N VAL A 327 5.65 -2.15 22.21
CA VAL A 327 5.17 -2.31 20.83
C VAL A 327 3.64 -2.25 20.74
N ARG A 328 2.92 -2.76 21.75
CA ARG A 328 1.46 -2.63 21.82
C ARG A 328 1.02 -1.18 21.89
N GLU A 329 1.65 -0.37 22.74
CA GLU A 329 1.36 1.07 22.82
C GLU A 329 1.72 1.78 21.52
N ALA A 330 2.84 1.42 20.89
CA ALA A 330 3.25 1.92 19.57
C ALA A 330 2.19 1.64 18.50
N ALA A 331 1.64 0.42 18.46
CA ALA A 331 0.58 0.03 17.53
C ALA A 331 -0.69 0.88 17.71
N VAL A 332 -1.12 1.10 18.97
CA VAL A 332 -2.28 1.96 19.29
C VAL A 332 -2.02 3.41 18.88
N GLN A 333 -0.83 3.95 19.17
CA GLN A 333 -0.46 5.30 18.77
C GLN A 333 -0.48 5.47 17.25
N ALA A 334 0.12 4.55 16.49
CA ALA A 334 0.15 4.58 15.04
C ALA A 334 -1.27 4.50 14.42
N LEU A 335 -2.10 3.56 14.87
CA LEU A 335 -3.48 3.42 14.42
C LEU A 335 -4.29 4.71 14.66
N ARG A 336 -4.17 5.30 15.86
CA ARG A 336 -4.85 6.56 16.21
C ARG A 336 -4.33 7.78 15.48
N ALA A 337 -3.06 7.76 15.10
CA ALA A 337 -2.51 8.80 14.24
C ALA A 337 -3.06 8.73 12.81
N GLY A 338 -3.49 7.57 12.35
CA GLY A 338 -4.09 7.39 11.03
C GLY A 338 -3.36 6.39 10.14
N VAL A 339 -2.44 5.58 10.67
CA VAL A 339 -1.83 4.44 9.99
C VAL A 339 -2.87 3.31 9.90
N ASP A 340 -3.08 2.78 8.70
CA ASP A 340 -4.07 1.74 8.43
C ASP A 340 -3.43 0.36 8.26
N ALA A 341 -2.17 0.29 7.84
CA ALA A 341 -1.50 -0.99 7.57
C ALA A 341 -0.06 -0.98 8.07
N ASP A 342 0.37 -2.14 8.58
CA ASP A 342 1.70 -2.37 9.13
C ASP A 342 2.55 -3.14 8.11
N LEU A 343 3.62 -2.51 7.62
CA LEU A 343 4.58 -3.15 6.74
C LEU A 343 5.46 -4.10 7.56
N LYS A 344 5.38 -5.36 7.27
CA LYS A 344 5.89 -6.56 7.92
C LYS A 344 4.93 -7.17 8.96
N GLY A 345 3.96 -6.42 9.52
CA GLY A 345 2.88 -6.95 10.35
C GLY A 345 3.28 -7.39 11.76
N GLY A 346 4.36 -6.83 12.33
CA GLY A 346 4.80 -7.18 13.68
C GLY A 346 4.00 -6.46 14.77
N ALA A 347 3.89 -5.15 14.67
CA ALA A 347 3.29 -4.32 15.70
C ALA A 347 1.76 -4.46 15.74
N PHE A 348 1.09 -4.46 14.57
CA PHE A 348 -0.37 -4.54 14.53
C PHE A 348 -0.93 -5.89 15.00
N ALA A 349 -0.13 -6.96 15.05
CA ALA A 349 -0.53 -8.19 15.72
C ALA A 349 -0.92 -7.96 17.20
N SER A 350 -0.30 -6.98 17.88
CA SER A 350 -0.60 -6.64 19.28
C SER A 350 -1.90 -5.84 19.47
N LEU A 351 -2.57 -5.41 18.38
CA LEU A 351 -3.87 -4.74 18.46
C LEU A 351 -4.97 -5.66 19.03
N ARG A 352 -4.81 -7.00 18.91
CA ARG A 352 -5.71 -7.95 19.60
C ARG A 352 -5.68 -7.73 21.11
N GLU A 353 -4.48 -7.80 21.71
CA GLU A 353 -4.33 -7.60 23.16
C GLU A 353 -4.77 -6.19 23.57
N ALA A 354 -4.52 -5.18 22.75
CA ALA A 354 -4.95 -3.81 23.00
C ALA A 354 -6.48 -3.69 23.00
N ALA A 355 -7.19 -4.37 22.11
CA ALA A 355 -8.65 -4.37 22.06
C ALA A 355 -9.24 -5.14 23.27
N GLU A 356 -8.67 -6.29 23.61
CA GLU A 356 -9.08 -7.08 24.78
C GLU A 356 -8.86 -6.32 26.09
N ALA A 357 -7.81 -5.51 26.18
CA ALA A 357 -7.51 -4.66 27.34
C ALA A 357 -8.35 -3.36 27.37
N GLY A 358 -9.05 -3.02 26.30
CA GLY A 358 -9.80 -1.77 26.16
C GLY A 358 -8.94 -0.56 25.81
N ASP A 359 -7.68 -0.75 25.42
CA ASP A 359 -6.77 0.32 25.00
C ASP A 359 -7.15 0.88 23.62
N VAL A 360 -7.81 0.10 22.77
CA VAL A 360 -8.33 0.49 21.47
C VAL A 360 -9.75 -0.06 21.27
N ALA A 361 -10.64 0.75 20.68
CA ALA A 361 -11.96 0.28 20.33
C ALA A 361 -11.92 -0.48 18.99
N GLU A 362 -12.68 -1.58 18.87
CA GLU A 362 -12.74 -2.34 17.60
C GLU A 362 -13.14 -1.46 16.42
N ALA A 363 -14.01 -0.48 16.62
CA ALA A 363 -14.37 0.49 15.59
C ALA A 363 -13.20 1.37 15.09
N GLU A 364 -12.08 1.47 15.84
CA GLU A 364 -10.87 2.15 15.34
C GLU A 364 -10.13 1.24 14.35
N ILE A 365 -10.13 -0.07 14.59
CA ILE A 365 -9.59 -1.09 13.70
C ILE A 365 -10.47 -1.21 12.44
N ASP A 366 -11.80 -1.23 12.61
CA ASP A 366 -12.76 -1.31 11.49
C ASP A 366 -12.52 -0.25 10.44
N ARG A 367 -12.31 1.00 10.85
CA ARG A 367 -12.03 2.10 9.91
C ARG A 367 -10.76 1.88 9.06
N ALA A 368 -9.73 1.28 9.61
CA ALA A 368 -8.52 0.93 8.88
C ALA A 368 -8.78 -0.20 7.87
N VAL A 369 -9.48 -1.24 8.31
CA VAL A 369 -9.88 -2.38 7.47
C VAL A 369 -10.76 -1.94 6.31
N GLU A 370 -11.76 -1.11 6.57
CA GLU A 370 -12.69 -0.59 5.55
C GLU A 370 -11.96 0.16 4.44
N ARG A 371 -10.92 0.96 4.75
CA ARG A 371 -10.11 1.66 3.75
C ARG A 371 -9.34 0.71 2.86
N VAL A 372 -8.74 -0.31 3.43
CA VAL A 372 -8.01 -1.34 2.66
C VAL A 372 -8.96 -2.14 1.79
N LEU A 373 -10.08 -2.61 2.36
CA LEU A 373 -11.06 -3.42 1.63
C LEU A 373 -11.76 -2.63 0.53
N ALA A 374 -12.08 -1.35 0.73
CA ALA A 374 -12.69 -0.51 -0.28
C ALA A 374 -11.85 -0.46 -1.57
N LEU A 375 -10.52 -0.34 -1.44
CA LEU A 375 -9.61 -0.35 -2.59
C LEU A 375 -9.51 -1.73 -3.26
N LYS A 376 -9.62 -2.83 -2.50
CA LYS A 376 -9.71 -4.18 -3.10
C LYS A 376 -11.00 -4.33 -3.92
N PHE A 377 -12.13 -3.81 -3.44
CA PHE A 377 -13.38 -3.77 -4.19
C PHE A 377 -13.29 -2.86 -5.42
N GLU A 378 -12.71 -1.68 -5.30
CA GLU A 378 -12.53 -0.73 -6.41
C GLU A 378 -11.67 -1.32 -7.53
N MET A 379 -10.64 -2.10 -7.18
CA MET A 379 -9.81 -2.82 -8.15
C MET A 379 -10.46 -4.08 -8.73
N GLY A 380 -11.68 -4.43 -8.32
CA GLY A 380 -12.40 -5.63 -8.80
C GLY A 380 -11.77 -6.95 -8.37
N LEU A 381 -10.96 -6.98 -7.30
CA LEU A 381 -10.25 -8.20 -6.89
C LEU A 381 -11.20 -9.29 -6.37
N PHE A 382 -12.36 -8.92 -5.83
CA PHE A 382 -13.37 -9.88 -5.38
C PHE A 382 -14.10 -10.53 -6.54
N GLU A 383 -14.23 -9.84 -7.68
CA GLU A 383 -14.84 -10.33 -8.91
C GLU A 383 -13.86 -11.21 -9.71
N ASN A 384 -12.61 -10.73 -9.82
CA ASN A 384 -11.55 -11.48 -10.51
C ASN A 384 -10.16 -11.11 -9.96
N PRO A 385 -9.59 -11.89 -9.03
CA PRO A 385 -8.25 -11.65 -8.50
C PRO A 385 -7.14 -12.20 -9.41
N TYR A 386 -7.48 -12.82 -10.56
CA TYR A 386 -6.54 -13.51 -11.42
C TYR A 386 -6.11 -12.67 -12.62
N ILE A 387 -4.93 -12.99 -13.14
CA ILE A 387 -4.35 -12.37 -14.34
C ILE A 387 -4.13 -13.42 -15.42
N ASP A 388 -4.03 -12.97 -16.69
CA ASP A 388 -3.59 -13.81 -17.79
C ASP A 388 -2.08 -14.04 -17.72
N GLU A 389 -1.67 -15.27 -17.44
CA GLU A 389 -0.25 -15.66 -17.34
C GLU A 389 0.50 -15.48 -18.67
N ALA A 390 -0.18 -15.58 -19.81
CA ALA A 390 0.43 -15.40 -21.12
C ALA A 390 0.78 -13.93 -21.39
N ALA A 391 0.00 -12.98 -20.85
CA ALA A 391 0.23 -11.56 -21.02
C ALA A 391 1.52 -11.07 -20.33
N ALA A 392 2.07 -11.85 -19.37
CA ALA A 392 3.37 -11.54 -18.75
C ALA A 392 4.55 -11.52 -19.75
N ALA A 393 4.36 -12.04 -20.97
CA ALA A 393 5.34 -11.92 -22.05
C ALA A 393 5.56 -10.46 -22.53
N GLU A 394 4.66 -9.54 -22.21
CA GLU A 394 4.79 -8.11 -22.53
C GLU A 394 5.77 -7.39 -21.58
N VAL A 395 6.08 -7.94 -20.41
CA VAL A 395 7.02 -7.36 -19.45
C VAL A 395 8.42 -7.25 -20.10
N GLY A 396 9.04 -6.07 -20.04
CA GLY A 396 10.36 -5.81 -20.62
C GLY A 396 10.38 -5.87 -22.16
N CYS A 397 9.25 -5.64 -22.83
CA CYS A 397 9.18 -5.65 -24.30
C CYS A 397 10.01 -4.52 -24.93
N ALA A 398 10.26 -4.62 -26.25
CA ALA A 398 11.08 -3.65 -26.97
C ALA A 398 10.59 -2.19 -26.80
N ALA A 399 9.27 -1.96 -26.87
CA ALA A 399 8.71 -0.62 -26.71
C ALA A 399 8.97 -0.03 -25.31
N HIS A 400 8.96 -0.87 -24.25
CA HIS A 400 9.29 -0.44 -22.90
C HIS A 400 10.79 -0.10 -22.76
N SER A 401 11.65 -0.92 -23.39
CA SER A 401 13.10 -0.66 -23.42
C SER A 401 13.46 0.60 -24.23
N GLU A 402 12.75 0.87 -25.32
CA GLU A 402 12.90 2.11 -26.10
C GLU A 402 12.52 3.34 -25.27
N LEU A 403 11.44 3.28 -24.50
CA LEU A 403 11.05 4.36 -23.59
C LEU A 403 12.10 4.57 -22.47
N ALA A 404 12.69 3.49 -21.95
CA ALA A 404 13.74 3.60 -20.95
C ALA A 404 15.04 4.22 -21.51
N LEU A 405 15.31 4.02 -22.81
CA LEU A 405 16.43 4.66 -23.49
C LEU A 405 16.18 6.14 -23.80
N GLU A 406 14.91 6.53 -24.05
CA GLU A 406 14.50 7.93 -24.21
C GLU A 406 14.64 8.71 -22.89
N ALA A 407 14.35 8.05 -21.77
CA ALA A 407 14.35 8.64 -20.44
C ALA A 407 15.77 8.79 -19.86
#